data_0101c8572d4995acdb4637c1d0be5324
#
_entry.id   0101c8572d4995acdb4637c1d0be5324
#
_cell.length_a   1.000
_cell.length_b   1.000
_cell.length_c   1.000
_cell.angle_alpha   90.00
_cell.angle_beta   90.00
_cell.angle_gamma   90.00
#
_symmetry.space_group_name_H-M   'P 1'
#
loop_
_entity.id
_entity.type
_entity.pdbx_description
1 polymer ?
#
loop_
_entity_poly.entity_id
_entity_poly.type
_entity_poly.pdbx_seq_one_letter_code
_entity_poly.pdbx_strand_id
1 'polypeptide(L)'
;KDIQIRVVPPPEMVANLRAGNIDGYLGPDPFNQRAVYEEIGFIHILTRELWNGHPCCAFGTSTEFIKQNPNTFAALYRAVLTAAAMARKPENRELIAKVISPAQYLNQPEIVLQQVLTGKFADGLGNVKVVPDRADFDPIPWQSMAVWILTQLKRWGYLKGEVNYKQIAEQVFLLTDAKK
;
A
#
# COMPACT_ATOMS: atom_id res chain seq x y z
N LYS A 1 -13.30 -22.62 15.44
CA LYS A 1 -12.87 -21.69 14.35
C LYS A 1 -13.55 -20.38 14.65
N ASP A 2 -12.81 -19.47 15.21
CA ASP A 2 -13.37 -18.26 15.83
C ASP A 2 -13.43 -17.07 14.84
N ILE A 3 -12.82 -17.21 13.66
CA ILE A 3 -12.74 -16.17 12.64
C ILE A 3 -13.10 -16.72 11.25
N GLN A 4 -13.93 -16.00 10.52
CA GLN A 4 -14.20 -16.23 9.12
C GLN A 4 -13.53 -15.13 8.27
N ILE A 5 -12.56 -15.52 7.46
CA ILE A 5 -11.88 -14.58 6.53
C ILE A 5 -12.68 -14.51 5.24
N ARG A 6 -12.95 -13.27 4.78
CA ARG A 6 -13.59 -12.97 3.51
C ARG A 6 -12.70 -12.05 2.67
N VAL A 7 -12.68 -12.25 1.37
CA VAL A 7 -12.02 -11.33 0.44
C VAL A 7 -13.01 -10.25 0.04
N VAL A 8 -12.66 -9.00 0.33
CA VAL A 8 -13.47 -7.80 0.00
C VAL A 8 -12.55 -6.81 -0.70
N PRO A 9 -12.92 -6.28 -1.88
CA PRO A 9 -12.15 -5.23 -2.53
C PRO A 9 -12.01 -3.99 -1.64
N PRO A 10 -10.83 -3.36 -1.57
CA PRO A 10 -10.59 -2.22 -0.67
C PRO A 10 -11.63 -1.09 -0.77
N PRO A 11 -12.10 -0.66 -1.96
CA PRO A 11 -13.14 0.36 -2.04
C PRO A 11 -14.48 -0.02 -1.40
N GLU A 12 -14.75 -1.31 -1.26
CA GLU A 12 -15.99 -1.84 -0.69
C GLU A 12 -15.89 -2.13 0.81
N MET A 13 -14.70 -2.14 1.39
CA MET A 13 -14.47 -2.50 2.80
C MET A 13 -15.24 -1.59 3.75
N VAL A 14 -15.21 -0.28 3.50
CA VAL A 14 -15.89 0.73 4.33
C VAL A 14 -17.40 0.53 4.32
N ALA A 15 -18.01 0.30 3.15
CA ALA A 15 -19.42 0.05 3.01
C ALA A 15 -19.86 -1.28 3.66
N ASN A 16 -19.05 -2.33 3.53
CA ASN A 16 -19.32 -3.62 4.16
C ASN A 16 -19.21 -3.57 5.69
N LEU A 17 -18.26 -2.80 6.23
CA LEU A 17 -18.16 -2.56 7.67
C LEU A 17 -19.39 -1.80 8.18
N ARG A 18 -19.81 -0.74 7.49
CA ARG A 18 -21.01 0.04 7.81
C ARG A 18 -22.27 -0.81 7.82
N ALA A 19 -22.41 -1.71 6.85
CA ALA A 19 -23.56 -2.61 6.73
C ALA A 19 -23.55 -3.78 7.72
N GLY A 20 -22.48 -3.96 8.51
CA GLY A 20 -22.31 -5.09 9.41
C GLY A 20 -22.06 -6.44 8.71
N ASN A 21 -21.67 -6.41 7.43
CA ASN A 21 -21.32 -7.62 6.68
C ASN A 21 -19.94 -8.17 7.07
N ILE A 22 -19.10 -7.33 7.65
CA ILE A 22 -17.79 -7.67 8.24
C ILE A 22 -17.64 -6.93 9.56
N ASP A 23 -16.93 -7.53 10.52
CA ASP A 23 -16.67 -6.95 11.84
C ASP A 23 -15.39 -6.11 11.88
N GLY A 24 -14.51 -6.30 10.91
CA GLY A 24 -13.27 -5.57 10.75
C GLY A 24 -12.57 -5.95 9.45
N TYR A 25 -11.53 -5.21 9.10
CA TYR A 25 -10.74 -5.52 7.92
C TYR A 25 -9.27 -5.11 8.07
N LEU A 26 -8.41 -5.77 7.35
CA LEU A 26 -7.05 -5.35 7.07
C LEU A 26 -7.05 -4.76 5.66
N GLY A 27 -6.90 -3.47 5.55
CA GLY A 27 -6.98 -2.77 4.28
C GLY A 27 -5.91 -1.71 4.09
N PRO A 28 -5.64 -1.30 2.84
CA PRO A 28 -4.72 -0.21 2.56
C PRO A 28 -5.33 1.14 2.91
N ASP A 29 -4.48 2.10 3.23
CA ASP A 29 -4.90 3.49 3.27
C ASP A 29 -5.29 3.96 1.84
N PRO A 30 -6.29 4.85 1.70
CA PRO A 30 -6.92 5.64 2.75
C PRO A 30 -8.20 5.04 3.37
N PHE A 31 -8.57 3.82 3.02
CA PHE A 31 -9.87 3.23 3.42
C PHE A 31 -9.96 3.04 4.94
N ASN A 32 -8.84 2.78 5.63
CA ASN A 32 -8.82 2.70 7.08
C ASN A 32 -9.20 4.05 7.72
N GLN A 33 -8.59 5.14 7.27
CA GLN A 33 -8.89 6.47 7.77
C GLN A 33 -10.28 6.95 7.34
N ARG A 34 -10.78 6.48 6.20
CA ARG A 34 -12.14 6.76 5.74
C ARG A 34 -13.18 6.18 6.69
N ALA A 35 -13.00 4.98 7.22
CA ALA A 35 -13.90 4.39 8.21
C ALA A 35 -13.95 5.22 9.50
N VAL A 36 -12.83 5.76 9.95
CA VAL A 36 -12.78 6.68 11.09
C VAL A 36 -13.49 7.99 10.79
N TYR A 37 -13.22 8.58 9.63
CA TYR A 37 -13.86 9.84 9.19
C TYR A 37 -15.38 9.73 9.12
N GLU A 38 -15.91 8.58 8.74
CA GLU A 38 -17.34 8.30 8.65
C GLU A 38 -17.94 7.78 9.98
N GLU A 39 -17.14 7.76 11.05
CA GLU A 39 -17.56 7.33 12.41
C GLU A 39 -18.11 5.90 12.49
N ILE A 40 -17.65 5.01 11.58
CA ILE A 40 -18.11 3.61 11.52
C ILE A 40 -17.06 2.61 12.03
N GLY A 41 -15.88 3.08 12.35
CA GLY A 41 -14.81 2.22 12.83
C GLY A 41 -13.67 2.99 13.49
N PHE A 42 -12.72 2.25 14.01
CA PHE A 42 -11.51 2.79 14.62
C PHE A 42 -10.27 2.03 14.13
N ILE A 43 -9.12 2.66 14.21
CA ILE A 43 -7.85 2.04 13.88
C ILE A 43 -7.34 1.30 15.12
N HIS A 44 -7.41 -0.03 15.07
CA HIS A 44 -6.91 -0.88 16.14
C HIS A 44 -5.38 -0.84 16.22
N ILE A 45 -4.72 -1.08 15.08
CA ILE A 45 -3.26 -1.13 14.97
C ILE A 45 -2.83 -0.80 13.54
N LEU A 46 -1.70 -0.14 13.38
CA LEU A 46 -1.05 0.01 12.08
C LEU A 46 -0.13 -1.19 11.83
N THR A 47 -0.11 -1.71 10.61
CA THR A 47 0.75 -2.86 10.25
C THR A 47 2.24 -2.60 10.47
N ARG A 48 2.67 -1.34 10.40
CA ARG A 48 4.04 -0.94 10.76
C ARG A 48 4.40 -1.22 12.22
N GLU A 49 3.42 -1.22 13.13
CA GLU A 49 3.63 -1.55 14.55
C GLU A 49 3.92 -3.03 14.73
N LEU A 50 3.44 -3.87 13.81
CA LEU A 50 3.73 -5.30 13.75
C LEU A 50 5.06 -5.60 13.07
N TRP A 51 5.33 -4.89 11.98
CA TRP A 51 6.55 -5.04 11.20
C TRP A 51 6.86 -3.74 10.45
N ASN A 52 7.76 -2.95 11.01
CA ASN A 52 8.20 -1.69 10.39
C ASN A 52 8.96 -1.96 9.09
N GLY A 53 8.62 -1.23 8.03
CA GLY A 53 9.23 -1.40 6.71
C GLY A 53 8.79 -2.65 5.95
N HIS A 54 7.65 -3.27 6.32
CA HIS A 54 7.11 -4.40 5.58
C HIS A 54 6.72 -4.01 4.14
N PRO A 55 6.86 -4.92 3.16
CA PRO A 55 6.37 -4.67 1.81
C PRO A 55 4.84 -4.60 1.83
N CYS A 56 4.28 -3.56 1.22
CA CYS A 56 2.83 -3.37 1.15
C CYS A 56 2.35 -3.37 -0.30
N CYS A 57 2.55 -2.26 -1.01
CA CYS A 57 2.10 -2.09 -2.38
C CYS A 57 3.28 -2.01 -3.33
N ALA A 58 3.08 -2.45 -4.58
CA ALA A 58 4.09 -2.36 -5.62
C ALA A 58 3.43 -1.98 -6.95
N PHE A 59 4.16 -1.24 -7.78
CA PHE A 59 3.80 -1.09 -9.18
C PHE A 59 4.21 -2.36 -9.92
N GLY A 60 3.22 -3.04 -10.49
CA GLY A 60 3.41 -4.28 -11.25
C GLY A 60 2.96 -4.13 -12.69
N THR A 61 3.69 -4.76 -13.60
CA THR A 61 3.33 -4.85 -15.02
C THR A 61 3.78 -6.17 -15.62
N SER A 62 3.24 -6.53 -16.80
CA SER A 62 3.65 -7.75 -17.48
C SER A 62 4.95 -7.57 -18.25
N THR A 63 5.72 -8.65 -18.35
CA THR A 63 6.93 -8.70 -19.19
C THR A 63 6.61 -8.39 -20.66
N GLU A 64 5.43 -8.82 -21.13
CA GLU A 64 4.98 -8.56 -22.49
C GLU A 64 4.75 -7.07 -22.73
N PHE A 65 4.09 -6.36 -21.80
CA PHE A 65 3.92 -4.91 -21.90
C PHE A 65 5.27 -4.17 -21.99
N ILE A 66 6.24 -4.57 -21.18
CA ILE A 66 7.59 -3.98 -21.20
C ILE A 66 8.25 -4.17 -22.57
N LYS A 67 8.17 -5.39 -23.12
CA LYS A 67 8.77 -5.71 -24.42
C LYS A 67 8.11 -4.98 -25.60
N GLN A 68 6.79 -4.87 -25.57
CA GLN A 68 6.03 -4.21 -26.64
C GLN A 68 6.07 -2.69 -26.53
N ASN A 69 6.23 -2.14 -25.33
CA ASN A 69 6.13 -0.70 -25.08
C ASN A 69 7.31 -0.18 -24.22
N PRO A 70 8.57 -0.39 -24.62
CA PRO A 70 9.73 -0.09 -23.77
C PRO A 70 9.82 1.40 -23.38
N ASN A 71 9.52 2.30 -24.31
CA ASN A 71 9.57 3.75 -24.05
C ASN A 71 8.44 4.18 -23.10
N THR A 72 7.24 3.65 -23.28
CA THR A 72 6.10 3.94 -22.39
C THR A 72 6.38 3.40 -20.99
N PHE A 73 6.91 2.18 -20.88
CA PHE A 73 7.29 1.62 -19.59
C PHE A 73 8.36 2.47 -18.90
N ALA A 74 9.43 2.88 -19.63
CA ALA A 74 10.48 3.70 -19.07
C ALA A 74 9.96 5.08 -18.58
N ALA A 75 9.02 5.69 -19.31
CA ALA A 75 8.39 6.95 -18.90
C ALA A 75 7.54 6.77 -17.64
N LEU A 76 6.72 5.73 -17.61
CA LEU A 76 5.87 5.39 -16.46
C LEU A 76 6.70 5.04 -15.22
N TYR A 77 7.76 4.27 -15.40
CA TYR A 77 8.67 3.90 -14.32
C TYR A 77 9.34 5.14 -13.69
N ARG A 78 9.87 6.06 -14.51
CA ARG A 78 10.41 7.33 -14.01
C ARG A 78 9.36 8.17 -13.27
N ALA A 79 8.13 8.23 -13.79
CA ALA A 79 7.04 8.96 -13.13
C ALA A 79 6.73 8.39 -11.74
N VAL A 80 6.67 7.07 -11.60
CA VAL A 80 6.46 6.39 -10.30
C VAL A 80 7.61 6.68 -9.33
N LEU A 81 8.87 6.58 -9.78
CA LEU A 81 10.05 6.89 -8.96
C LEU A 81 10.04 8.35 -8.50
N THR A 82 9.74 9.28 -9.41
CA THR A 82 9.69 10.71 -9.09
C THR A 82 8.58 11.00 -8.09
N ALA A 83 7.38 10.47 -8.31
CA ALA A 83 6.25 10.65 -7.40
C ALA A 83 6.53 10.08 -6.01
N ALA A 84 7.13 8.89 -5.92
CA ALA A 84 7.54 8.29 -4.66
C ALA A 84 8.57 9.17 -3.92
N ALA A 85 9.59 9.66 -4.64
CA ALA A 85 10.60 10.55 -4.08
C ALA A 85 9.99 11.87 -3.56
N MET A 86 9.00 12.43 -4.27
CA MET A 86 8.25 13.60 -3.82
C MET A 86 7.43 13.30 -2.55
N ALA A 87 6.74 12.16 -2.50
CA ALA A 87 5.88 11.76 -1.39
C ALA A 87 6.65 11.40 -0.13
N ARG A 88 7.92 11.00 -0.24
CA ARG A 88 8.81 10.79 0.93
C ARG A 88 9.12 12.08 1.69
N LYS A 89 9.05 13.23 1.03
CA LYS A 89 9.30 14.53 1.64
C LYS A 89 8.08 15.00 2.42
N PRO A 90 8.16 15.19 3.75
CA PRO A 90 7.01 15.59 4.57
C PRO A 90 6.36 16.89 4.10
N GLU A 91 7.16 17.85 3.64
CA GLU A 91 6.70 19.16 3.17
C GLU A 91 5.78 19.08 1.94
N ASN A 92 5.82 18.00 1.18
CA ASN A 92 4.98 17.81 0.00
C ASN A 92 3.64 17.13 0.33
N ARG A 93 3.50 16.52 1.48
CA ARG A 93 2.41 15.57 1.76
C ARG A 93 1.03 16.23 1.80
N GLU A 94 0.91 17.44 2.31
CA GLU A 94 -0.35 18.19 2.27
C GLU A 94 -0.75 18.57 0.85
N LEU A 95 0.21 19.04 0.04
CA LEU A 95 -0.03 19.33 -1.37
C LEU A 95 -0.45 18.06 -2.12
N ILE A 96 0.22 16.95 -1.89
CA ILE A 96 -0.12 15.66 -2.52
C ILE A 96 -1.53 15.25 -2.13
N ALA A 97 -1.91 15.32 -0.85
CA ALA A 97 -3.26 15.01 -0.38
C ALA A 97 -4.32 15.80 -1.16
N LYS A 98 -4.11 17.10 -1.30
CA LYS A 98 -4.99 17.98 -2.08
C LYS A 98 -5.09 17.58 -3.54
N VAL A 99 -3.95 17.30 -4.19
CA VAL A 99 -3.90 16.98 -5.63
C VAL A 99 -4.58 15.65 -5.94
N ILE A 100 -4.45 14.63 -5.08
CA ILE A 100 -5.00 13.29 -5.34
C ILE A 100 -6.41 13.07 -4.79
N SER A 101 -6.99 14.05 -4.07
CA SER A 101 -8.32 13.94 -3.46
C SER A 101 -9.48 13.94 -4.47
N PRO A 102 -9.44 14.65 -5.63
CA PRO A 102 -10.57 14.72 -6.56
C PRO A 102 -10.99 13.37 -7.14
N ALA A 103 -12.23 13.35 -7.69
CA ALA A 103 -12.86 12.15 -8.21
C ALA A 103 -12.10 11.46 -9.35
N GLN A 104 -11.33 12.21 -10.14
CA GLN A 104 -10.48 11.66 -11.21
C GLN A 104 -9.25 10.89 -10.70
N TYR A 105 -8.95 10.96 -9.39
CA TYR A 105 -7.85 10.26 -8.74
C TYR A 105 -8.38 9.30 -7.67
N LEU A 106 -8.19 9.61 -6.39
CA LEU A 106 -8.59 8.70 -5.31
C LEU A 106 -10.05 8.84 -4.86
N ASN A 107 -10.72 9.95 -5.23
CA ASN A 107 -12.09 10.24 -4.81
C ASN A 107 -12.29 10.09 -3.29
N GLN A 108 -11.42 10.76 -2.53
CA GLN A 108 -11.47 10.74 -1.07
C GLN A 108 -11.50 12.17 -0.51
N PRO A 109 -12.14 12.41 0.64
CA PRO A 109 -12.02 13.69 1.30
C PRO A 109 -10.56 14.08 1.54
N GLU A 110 -10.20 15.32 1.24
CA GLU A 110 -8.82 15.80 1.38
C GLU A 110 -8.30 15.59 2.82
N ILE A 111 -9.14 15.83 3.83
CA ILE A 111 -8.77 15.63 5.24
C ILE A 111 -8.38 14.18 5.56
N VAL A 112 -9.04 13.20 4.95
CA VAL A 112 -8.70 11.77 5.09
C VAL A 112 -7.30 11.52 4.57
N LEU A 113 -6.98 12.04 3.38
CA LEU A 113 -5.66 11.90 2.77
C LEU A 113 -4.58 12.65 3.53
N GLN A 114 -4.89 13.86 4.05
CA GLN A 114 -3.97 14.61 4.89
C GLN A 114 -3.61 13.82 6.16
N GLN A 115 -4.60 13.25 6.85
CA GLN A 115 -4.35 12.44 8.05
C GLN A 115 -3.47 11.23 7.77
N VAL A 116 -3.67 10.55 6.63
CA VAL A 116 -2.84 9.41 6.21
C VAL A 116 -1.41 9.84 5.89
N LEU A 117 -1.27 10.85 5.03
CA LEU A 117 0.04 11.22 4.48
C LEU A 117 0.91 11.97 5.48
N THR A 118 0.32 12.85 6.30
CA THR A 118 1.08 13.57 7.35
C THR A 118 1.34 12.72 8.59
N GLY A 119 0.57 11.64 8.77
CA GLY A 119 0.63 10.78 9.94
C GLY A 119 0.07 11.41 11.22
N LYS A 120 -0.62 12.55 11.14
CA LYS A 120 -1.39 13.12 12.23
C LYS A 120 -2.86 12.81 12.03
N PHE A 121 -3.42 11.88 12.79
CA PHE A 121 -4.73 11.32 12.52
C PHE A 121 -5.54 11.02 13.78
N ALA A 122 -6.86 11.11 13.67
CA ALA A 122 -7.79 10.58 14.65
C ALA A 122 -7.84 9.05 14.58
N ASP A 123 -7.81 8.36 15.71
CA ASP A 123 -7.87 6.89 15.76
C ASP A 123 -9.29 6.31 15.78
N GLY A 124 -10.31 7.15 15.97
CA GLY A 124 -11.71 6.74 16.12
C GLY A 124 -12.12 6.38 17.57
N LEU A 125 -11.19 6.48 18.52
CA LEU A 125 -11.41 6.23 19.95
C LEU A 125 -11.27 7.50 20.80
N GLY A 126 -11.30 8.67 20.15
CA GLY A 126 -11.18 9.97 20.80
C GLY A 126 -9.73 10.48 20.92
N ASN A 127 -8.73 9.77 20.38
CA ASN A 127 -7.35 10.21 20.44
C ASN A 127 -6.85 10.72 19.09
N VAL A 128 -5.92 11.67 19.12
CA VAL A 128 -5.14 12.08 17.97
C VAL A 128 -3.74 11.47 18.09
N LYS A 129 -3.39 10.64 17.13
CA LYS A 129 -2.05 10.02 17.05
C LYS A 129 -1.15 10.80 16.11
N VAL A 130 0.16 10.75 16.37
CA VAL A 130 1.20 11.36 15.51
C VAL A 130 2.22 10.30 15.17
N VAL A 131 2.17 9.83 13.92
CA VAL A 131 3.06 8.81 13.35
C VAL A 131 3.53 9.33 11.99
N PRO A 132 4.55 10.19 11.92
CA PRO A 132 4.94 10.92 10.70
C PRO A 132 5.27 10.04 9.49
N ASP A 133 5.69 8.82 9.76
CA ASP A 133 6.01 7.78 8.78
C ASP A 133 4.93 6.68 8.69
N ARG A 134 3.65 7.02 9.02
CA ARG A 134 2.51 6.13 8.83
C ARG A 134 2.46 5.55 7.41
N ALA A 135 2.67 6.39 6.42
CA ALA A 135 2.82 6.00 5.03
C ALA A 135 4.26 6.26 4.58
N ASP A 136 4.93 5.24 4.07
CA ASP A 136 6.25 5.35 3.43
C ASP A 136 6.14 5.05 1.94
N PHE A 137 7.02 5.69 1.17
CA PHE A 137 7.05 5.61 -0.29
C PHE A 137 8.44 5.23 -0.77
N ASP A 138 9.05 4.18 -0.18
CA ASP A 138 10.32 3.67 -0.69
C ASP A 138 10.08 3.01 -2.06
N PRO A 139 10.62 3.59 -3.16
CA PRO A 139 10.36 3.08 -4.51
C PRO A 139 11.25 1.89 -4.86
N ILE A 140 12.19 1.51 -3.99
CA ILE A 140 13.19 0.49 -4.33
C ILE A 140 12.59 -0.90 -4.14
N PRO A 141 12.48 -1.70 -5.22
CA PRO A 141 11.98 -3.07 -5.14
C PRO A 141 13.09 -3.99 -4.64
N TRP A 142 13.28 -4.05 -3.34
CA TRP A 142 14.31 -4.88 -2.72
C TRP A 142 14.08 -6.37 -2.99
N GLN A 143 15.05 -7.05 -3.56
CA GLN A 143 14.96 -8.49 -3.86
C GLN A 143 14.74 -9.34 -2.61
N SER A 144 15.22 -8.89 -1.45
CA SER A 144 14.93 -9.54 -0.16
C SER A 144 13.44 -9.63 0.16
N MET A 145 12.65 -8.62 -0.25
CA MET A 145 11.19 -8.65 -0.10
C MET A 145 10.57 -9.73 -0.97
N ALA A 146 11.03 -9.89 -2.23
CA ALA A 146 10.60 -10.97 -3.11
C ALA A 146 10.92 -12.34 -2.53
N VAL A 147 12.13 -12.54 -2.01
CA VAL A 147 12.53 -13.77 -1.34
C VAL A 147 11.62 -14.08 -0.15
N TRP A 148 11.35 -13.07 0.69
CA TRP A 148 10.43 -13.25 1.82
C TRP A 148 9.02 -13.64 1.36
N ILE A 149 8.45 -12.95 0.37
CA ILE A 149 7.12 -13.26 -0.19
C ILE A 149 7.09 -14.71 -0.69
N LEU A 150 8.09 -15.13 -1.47
CA LEU A 150 8.18 -16.49 -1.99
C LEU A 150 8.28 -17.53 -0.86
N THR A 151 9.01 -17.24 0.22
CA THR A 151 9.07 -18.14 1.38
C THR A 151 7.71 -18.27 2.07
N GLN A 152 6.93 -17.18 2.16
CA GLN A 152 5.57 -17.25 2.72
C GLN A 152 4.61 -18.00 1.78
N LEU A 153 4.68 -17.77 0.47
CA LEU A 153 3.88 -18.52 -0.49
C LEU A 153 4.18 -20.04 -0.42
N LYS A 154 5.45 -20.40 -0.24
CA LYS A 154 5.87 -21.78 -0.01
C LYS A 154 5.33 -22.32 1.32
N ARG A 155 5.49 -21.57 2.40
CA ARG A 155 5.01 -21.94 3.75
C ARG A 155 3.51 -22.23 3.79
N TRP A 156 2.73 -21.44 3.06
CA TRP A 156 1.27 -21.58 3.04
C TRP A 156 0.76 -22.50 1.94
N GLY A 157 1.65 -23.19 1.20
CA GLY A 157 1.30 -24.20 0.20
C GLY A 157 0.80 -23.66 -1.14
N TYR A 158 0.93 -22.36 -1.39
CA TYR A 158 0.64 -21.78 -2.69
C TYR A 158 1.68 -22.17 -3.75
N LEU A 159 2.95 -22.30 -3.34
CA LEU A 159 4.03 -22.80 -4.19
C LEU A 159 4.37 -24.23 -3.79
N LYS A 160 4.36 -25.14 -4.77
CA LYS A 160 4.73 -26.55 -4.63
C LYS A 160 6.07 -26.81 -5.31
N GLY A 161 6.78 -27.88 -4.91
CA GLY A 161 8.07 -28.24 -5.49
C GLY A 161 9.23 -27.35 -5.05
N GLU A 162 10.35 -27.44 -5.73
CA GLU A 162 11.52 -26.58 -5.48
C GLU A 162 11.31 -25.19 -6.08
N VAL A 163 11.84 -24.17 -5.37
CA VAL A 163 11.70 -22.75 -5.76
C VAL A 163 13.09 -22.12 -5.75
N ASN A 164 13.53 -21.64 -6.90
CA ASN A 164 14.74 -20.83 -6.98
C ASN A 164 14.44 -19.37 -6.63
N TYR A 165 14.45 -19.09 -5.34
CA TYR A 165 14.09 -17.76 -4.78
C TYR A 165 14.91 -16.62 -5.39
N LYS A 166 16.23 -16.81 -5.52
CA LYS A 166 17.13 -15.78 -6.05
C LYS A 166 16.78 -15.45 -7.49
N GLN A 167 16.68 -16.46 -8.34
CA GLN A 167 16.39 -16.29 -9.77
C GLN A 167 15.05 -15.58 -9.97
N ILE A 168 14.01 -15.98 -9.26
CA ILE A 168 12.67 -15.37 -9.38
C ILE A 168 12.72 -13.91 -8.91
N ALA A 169 13.38 -13.63 -7.77
CA ALA A 169 13.52 -12.29 -7.26
C ALA A 169 14.23 -11.35 -8.25
N GLU A 170 15.31 -11.82 -8.87
CA GLU A 170 16.05 -11.07 -9.89
C GLU A 170 15.24 -10.81 -11.16
N GLN A 171 14.38 -11.75 -11.56
CA GLN A 171 13.54 -11.61 -12.74
C GLN A 171 12.32 -10.72 -12.54
N VAL A 172 11.77 -10.69 -11.33
CA VAL A 172 10.50 -9.99 -11.04
C VAL A 172 10.74 -8.60 -10.46
N PHE A 173 11.76 -8.41 -9.63
CA PHE A 173 12.06 -7.13 -8.98
C PHE A 173 13.12 -6.35 -9.75
N LEU A 174 12.70 -5.31 -10.46
CA LEU A 174 13.56 -4.48 -11.32
C LEU A 174 14.39 -3.49 -10.46
N LEU A 175 15.44 -4.01 -9.82
CA LEU A 175 16.27 -3.25 -8.88
C LEU A 175 17.28 -2.32 -9.57
N THR A 176 17.81 -2.73 -10.73
CA THR A 176 18.95 -2.06 -11.38
C THR A 176 18.67 -0.62 -11.79
N ASP A 177 17.46 -0.34 -12.29
CA ASP A 177 17.08 0.98 -12.76
C ASP A 177 16.58 1.90 -11.64
N ALA A 178 16.10 1.32 -10.52
CA ALA A 178 15.68 2.09 -9.35
C ALA A 178 16.87 2.68 -8.56
N LYS A 179 18.07 2.15 -8.75
CA LYS A 179 19.30 2.63 -8.06
C LYS A 179 20.07 3.72 -8.80
N LYS A 180 19.73 3.98 -10.07
CA LYS A 180 20.27 5.07 -10.88
C LYS A 180 19.52 6.37 -10.66
#